data_9b87a02a1c0bef66662d06868c8bfbbb
#
_entry.id   9b87a02a1c0bef66662d06868c8bfbbb
#
_cell.length_a   1.000
_cell.length_b   1.000
_cell.length_c   1.000
_cell.angle_alpha   90.00
_cell.angle_beta   90.00
_cell.angle_gamma   90.00
#
_symmetry.space_group_name_H-M   'P 1'
#
loop_
_entity.id
_entity.type
_entity.pdbx_description
1 polymer ?
#
loop_
_entity_poly.entity_id
_entity_poly.type
_entity_poly.pdbx_seq_one_letter_code
_entity_poly.pdbx_strand_id
1 'polypeptide(L)'
;MLAVFALLIVVVGGSIRINDAGESCPEWPTCFGTWHFDISEEEQAAYWEANPEQEDSRGEDHRYTVFQIFVEWFHRMLVGVIAVPILFNVFLMRKRRDTYGLSVERASQISAVLLLLQAILGAVTVHYDNADWTVAAHLSLACIFIASLLWQFMAMRIAEGAEWGFLQAPVDFLDAQSKRVHSMTAAVGLLLVLGAWVSSSAGGQYNQSCSVGFPNGWPKCQGSFLPSLDGPGIFIQMIHRFGALVVGLVLVLGVSNLRMASQQQAGSAELVRFAEITAGLWLLNVMIGGSYIVFAKVGDFPEWLSLLHLVGGVAAFLSSVFLMFAVRFAKNQNMSPPHLGEQE
;
A
#
# COMPACT_ATOMS: atom_id res chain seq x y z
N MET A 1 11.32 -12.20 3.27
CA MET A 1 10.48 -12.98 2.34
C MET A 1 8.98 -12.68 2.51
N LEU A 2 8.39 -12.73 3.72
CA LEU A 2 6.94 -12.46 3.94
C LEU A 2 6.47 -11.11 3.40
N ALA A 3 7.22 -10.02 3.66
CA ALA A 3 6.87 -8.70 3.15
C ALA A 3 6.86 -8.62 1.61
N VAL A 4 7.78 -9.30 0.94
CA VAL A 4 7.82 -9.38 -0.54
C VAL A 4 6.62 -10.17 -1.05
N PHE A 5 6.26 -11.28 -0.40
CA PHE A 5 5.09 -12.05 -0.78
C PHE A 5 3.80 -11.25 -0.58
N ALA A 6 3.67 -10.53 0.54
CA ALA A 6 2.53 -9.65 0.78
C ALA A 6 2.44 -8.53 -0.29
N LEU A 7 3.58 -7.95 -0.71
CA LEU A 7 3.62 -6.97 -1.79
C LEU A 7 3.14 -7.57 -3.14
N LEU A 8 3.53 -8.82 -3.45
CA LEU A 8 3.02 -9.51 -4.64
C LEU A 8 1.49 -9.70 -4.59
N ILE A 9 0.93 -9.99 -3.40
CA ILE A 9 -0.52 -10.07 -3.23
C ILE A 9 -1.18 -8.71 -3.50
N VAL A 10 -0.58 -7.59 -3.08
CA VAL A 10 -1.07 -6.25 -3.41
C VAL A 10 -1.03 -5.99 -4.92
N VAL A 11 0.01 -6.43 -5.63
CA VAL A 11 0.08 -6.32 -7.10
C VAL A 11 -1.05 -7.11 -7.78
N VAL A 12 -1.31 -8.35 -7.32
CA VAL A 12 -2.43 -9.15 -7.85
C VAL A 12 -3.77 -8.49 -7.52
N GLY A 13 -3.95 -7.96 -6.30
CA GLY A 13 -5.14 -7.19 -5.93
C GLY A 13 -5.34 -5.94 -6.81
N GLY A 14 -4.25 -5.24 -7.16
CA GLY A 14 -4.28 -4.16 -8.13
C GLY A 14 -4.69 -4.64 -9.54
N SER A 15 -4.27 -5.85 -9.92
CA SER A 15 -4.67 -6.45 -11.21
C SER A 15 -6.16 -6.77 -11.26
N ILE A 16 -6.79 -7.18 -10.15
CA ILE A 16 -8.24 -7.32 -10.05
C ILE A 16 -8.92 -6.01 -10.43
N ARG A 17 -8.42 -4.91 -9.87
CA ARG A 17 -8.99 -3.58 -10.10
C ARG A 17 -8.90 -3.13 -11.55
N ILE A 18 -7.75 -3.31 -12.22
CA ILE A 18 -7.56 -2.88 -13.61
C ILE A 18 -8.27 -3.77 -14.63
N ASN A 19 -8.66 -4.99 -14.26
CA ASN A 19 -9.43 -5.91 -15.10
C ASN A 19 -10.93 -5.90 -14.78
N ASP A 20 -11.39 -5.00 -13.93
CA ASP A 20 -12.78 -4.91 -13.49
C ASP A 20 -13.32 -6.25 -12.98
N ALA A 21 -12.49 -6.94 -12.19
CA ALA A 21 -12.73 -8.30 -11.71
C ALA A 21 -13.12 -8.37 -10.22
N GLY A 22 -13.36 -7.22 -9.57
CA GLY A 22 -13.53 -7.17 -8.10
C GLY A 22 -14.83 -7.78 -7.57
N GLU A 23 -15.78 -8.08 -8.43
CA GLU A 23 -17.05 -8.73 -8.11
C GLU A 23 -17.21 -10.08 -8.83
N SER A 24 -16.12 -10.56 -9.47
CA SER A 24 -16.16 -11.79 -10.28
C SER A 24 -16.31 -13.07 -9.46
N CYS A 25 -16.21 -12.99 -8.14
CA CYS A 25 -16.53 -14.06 -7.20
C CYS A 25 -17.55 -13.52 -6.19
N PRO A 26 -18.86 -13.75 -6.38
CA PRO A 26 -19.93 -13.08 -5.64
C PRO A 26 -19.97 -13.40 -4.15
N GLU A 27 -19.36 -14.47 -3.72
CA GLU A 27 -19.33 -14.90 -2.32
C GLU A 27 -17.90 -15.02 -1.79
N TRP A 28 -17.77 -15.24 -0.50
CA TRP A 28 -16.49 -15.48 0.17
C TRP A 28 -16.62 -16.61 1.21
N PRO A 29 -15.66 -17.57 1.31
CA PRO A 29 -14.34 -17.61 0.64
C PRO A 29 -14.32 -18.27 -0.74
N THR A 30 -15.39 -18.93 -1.15
CA THR A 30 -15.55 -19.62 -2.43
C THR A 30 -15.84 -18.64 -3.57
N CYS A 31 -16.00 -19.15 -4.78
CA CYS A 31 -16.34 -18.43 -5.98
C CYS A 31 -17.45 -19.23 -6.69
N PHE A 32 -18.65 -18.67 -6.81
CA PHE A 32 -19.82 -19.39 -7.31
C PHE A 32 -20.06 -20.76 -6.63
N GLY A 33 -19.95 -20.82 -5.30
CA GLY A 33 -20.11 -22.06 -4.51
C GLY A 33 -18.97 -23.07 -4.61
N THR A 34 -17.90 -22.76 -5.35
CA THR A 34 -16.82 -23.70 -5.66
C THR A 34 -15.44 -23.19 -5.26
N TRP A 35 -14.45 -24.09 -5.22
CA TRP A 35 -13.05 -23.77 -4.99
C TRP A 35 -12.21 -23.67 -6.27
N HIS A 36 -12.83 -23.69 -7.45
CA HIS A 36 -12.16 -23.51 -8.73
C HIS A 36 -12.66 -22.23 -9.44
N PHE A 37 -11.97 -21.83 -10.50
CA PHE A 37 -12.20 -20.57 -11.20
C PHE A 37 -12.77 -20.75 -12.61
N ASP A 38 -12.80 -21.99 -13.14
CA ASP A 38 -13.30 -22.30 -14.47
C ASP A 38 -14.83 -22.47 -14.39
N ILE A 39 -15.53 -21.35 -14.40
CA ILE A 39 -16.98 -21.26 -14.25
C ILE A 39 -17.57 -20.75 -15.58
N SER A 40 -18.39 -21.55 -16.21
CA SER A 40 -19.07 -21.20 -17.46
C SER A 40 -20.14 -20.12 -17.25
N GLU A 41 -20.57 -19.48 -18.35
CA GLU A 41 -21.63 -18.46 -18.29
C GLU A 41 -22.96 -19.08 -17.81
N GLU A 42 -23.22 -20.35 -18.15
CA GLU A 42 -24.40 -21.08 -17.69
C GLU A 42 -24.35 -21.33 -16.17
N GLU A 43 -23.19 -21.71 -15.63
CA GLU A 43 -23.01 -21.90 -14.21
C GLU A 43 -23.14 -20.59 -13.45
N GLN A 44 -22.63 -19.48 -13.97
CA GLN A 44 -22.83 -18.15 -13.40
C GLN A 44 -24.33 -17.79 -13.35
N ALA A 45 -25.06 -18.01 -14.47
CA ALA A 45 -26.49 -17.75 -14.55
C ALA A 45 -27.28 -18.58 -13.54
N ALA A 46 -27.01 -19.89 -13.47
CA ALA A 46 -27.67 -20.78 -12.51
C ALA A 46 -27.38 -20.41 -11.05
N TYR A 47 -26.18 -19.93 -10.76
CA TYR A 47 -25.81 -19.45 -9.43
C TYR A 47 -26.63 -18.22 -9.02
N TRP A 48 -26.74 -17.20 -9.87
CA TRP A 48 -27.50 -15.99 -9.56
C TRP A 48 -29.01 -16.26 -9.51
N GLU A 49 -29.54 -17.13 -10.36
CA GLU A 49 -30.94 -17.56 -10.25
C GLU A 49 -31.24 -18.22 -8.88
N ALA A 50 -30.25 -18.99 -8.36
CA ALA A 50 -30.38 -19.64 -7.05
C ALA A 50 -30.09 -18.71 -5.86
N ASN A 51 -29.34 -17.60 -6.07
CA ASN A 51 -28.89 -16.66 -5.04
C ASN A 51 -29.14 -15.19 -5.47
N PRO A 52 -30.40 -14.76 -5.63
CA PRO A 52 -30.73 -13.44 -6.17
C PRO A 52 -30.24 -12.28 -5.26
N GLU A 53 -29.98 -12.55 -3.97
CA GLU A 53 -29.39 -11.56 -3.05
C GLU A 53 -27.91 -11.28 -3.29
N GLN A 54 -27.25 -12.08 -4.12
CA GLN A 54 -25.82 -11.95 -4.50
C GLN A 54 -25.66 -11.53 -5.97
N GLU A 55 -26.76 -11.08 -6.59
CA GLU A 55 -26.71 -10.56 -7.95
C GLU A 55 -25.74 -9.39 -8.06
N ASP A 56 -24.98 -9.41 -9.17
CA ASP A 56 -23.97 -8.39 -9.48
C ASP A 56 -24.59 -6.99 -9.61
N SER A 57 -23.89 -5.96 -9.13
CA SER A 57 -24.32 -4.56 -9.22
C SER A 57 -24.58 -4.09 -10.67
N ARG A 58 -24.07 -4.82 -11.67
CA ARG A 58 -24.26 -4.59 -13.13
C ARG A 58 -25.46 -5.30 -13.72
N GLY A 59 -26.19 -6.09 -12.92
CA GLY A 59 -27.43 -6.77 -13.27
C GLY A 59 -27.27 -8.25 -13.66
N GLU A 60 -28.40 -8.95 -13.67
CA GLU A 60 -28.51 -10.40 -13.85
C GLU A 60 -27.93 -10.95 -15.16
N ASP A 61 -27.84 -10.13 -16.20
CA ASP A 61 -27.30 -10.48 -17.51
C ASP A 61 -25.78 -10.35 -17.60
N HIS A 62 -25.13 -9.74 -16.59
CA HIS A 62 -23.68 -9.60 -16.60
C HIS A 62 -22.97 -10.95 -16.44
N ARG A 63 -21.94 -11.19 -17.23
CA ARG A 63 -21.10 -12.41 -17.17
C ARG A 63 -19.64 -12.02 -17.13
N TYR A 64 -18.93 -12.66 -16.23
CA TYR A 64 -17.48 -12.53 -16.11
C TYR A 64 -16.75 -13.51 -17.02
N THR A 65 -15.66 -13.06 -17.57
CA THR A 65 -14.73 -13.95 -18.28
C THR A 65 -14.00 -14.86 -17.27
N VAL A 66 -13.59 -16.04 -17.73
CA VAL A 66 -12.77 -16.98 -16.91
C VAL A 66 -11.51 -16.30 -16.39
N PHE A 67 -10.91 -15.35 -17.13
CA PHE A 67 -9.73 -14.62 -16.68
C PHE A 67 -10.04 -13.68 -15.50
N GLN A 68 -11.17 -12.98 -15.50
CA GLN A 68 -11.60 -12.13 -14.38
C GLN A 68 -11.81 -12.98 -13.11
N ILE A 69 -12.56 -14.08 -13.25
CA ILE A 69 -12.79 -15.04 -12.15
C ILE A 69 -11.45 -15.59 -11.65
N PHE A 70 -10.54 -15.99 -12.54
CA PHE A 70 -9.22 -16.51 -12.19
C PHE A 70 -8.41 -15.51 -11.38
N VAL A 71 -8.34 -14.24 -11.77
CA VAL A 71 -7.49 -13.24 -11.07
C VAL A 71 -8.00 -13.01 -9.65
N GLU A 72 -9.31 -12.91 -9.45
CA GLU A 72 -9.89 -12.76 -8.10
C GLU A 72 -9.72 -14.03 -7.26
N TRP A 73 -10.05 -15.19 -7.80
CA TRP A 73 -9.84 -16.48 -7.16
C TRP A 73 -8.37 -16.68 -6.76
N PHE A 74 -7.45 -16.38 -7.67
CA PHE A 74 -6.01 -16.52 -7.43
C PHE A 74 -5.54 -15.60 -6.29
N HIS A 75 -6.03 -14.36 -6.24
CA HIS A 75 -5.76 -13.45 -5.14
C HIS A 75 -6.18 -14.05 -3.79
N ARG A 76 -7.40 -14.60 -3.70
CA ARG A 76 -7.92 -15.26 -2.49
C ARG A 76 -7.06 -16.47 -2.09
N MET A 77 -6.63 -17.28 -3.05
CA MET A 77 -5.74 -18.42 -2.81
C MET A 77 -4.38 -17.97 -2.26
N LEU A 78 -3.79 -16.91 -2.80
CA LEU A 78 -2.53 -16.35 -2.28
C LEU A 78 -2.67 -15.85 -0.84
N VAL A 79 -3.80 -15.26 -0.46
CA VAL A 79 -4.09 -14.87 0.93
C VAL A 79 -4.15 -16.09 1.84
N GLY A 80 -4.77 -17.18 1.40
CA GLY A 80 -4.75 -18.47 2.13
C GLY A 80 -3.34 -19.03 2.27
N VAL A 81 -2.54 -18.99 1.21
CA VAL A 81 -1.16 -19.50 1.22
C VAL A 81 -0.26 -18.69 2.16
N ILE A 82 -0.36 -17.36 2.19
CA ILE A 82 0.48 -16.53 3.09
C ILE A 82 0.11 -16.70 4.55
N ALA A 83 -1.12 -17.10 4.86
CA ALA A 83 -1.56 -17.31 6.24
C ALA A 83 -0.72 -18.40 6.96
N VAL A 84 -0.35 -19.45 6.24
CA VAL A 84 0.45 -20.56 6.82
C VAL A 84 1.81 -20.08 7.32
N PRO A 85 2.69 -19.43 6.51
CA PRO A 85 3.97 -18.95 7.01
C PRO A 85 3.84 -17.78 8.00
N ILE A 86 2.76 -16.99 7.99
CA ILE A 86 2.50 -15.98 9.02
C ILE A 86 2.22 -16.64 10.38
N LEU A 87 1.35 -17.64 10.44
CA LEU A 87 1.07 -18.37 11.68
C LEU A 87 2.31 -19.13 12.17
N PHE A 88 3.06 -19.73 11.26
CA PHE A 88 4.33 -20.38 11.60
C PHE A 88 5.36 -19.37 12.13
N ASN A 89 5.41 -18.16 11.60
CA ASN A 89 6.26 -17.08 12.11
C ASN A 89 5.88 -16.70 13.55
N VAL A 90 4.59 -16.62 13.90
CA VAL A 90 4.15 -16.38 15.28
C VAL A 90 4.68 -17.48 16.22
N PHE A 91 4.53 -18.73 15.81
CA PHE A 91 5.04 -19.87 16.58
C PHE A 91 6.55 -19.79 16.77
N LEU A 92 7.31 -19.52 15.71
CA LEU A 92 8.77 -19.39 15.77
C LEU A 92 9.22 -18.23 16.66
N MET A 93 8.61 -17.07 16.55
CA MET A 93 8.98 -15.89 17.34
C MET A 93 8.68 -16.07 18.82
N ARG A 94 7.57 -16.76 19.14
CA ARG A 94 7.28 -17.17 20.52
C ARG A 94 8.35 -18.13 21.07
N LYS A 95 8.75 -19.14 20.27
CA LYS A 95 9.78 -20.11 20.67
C LYS A 95 11.17 -19.48 20.82
N ARG A 96 11.46 -18.44 20.02
CA ARG A 96 12.76 -17.74 20.00
C ARG A 96 12.71 -16.38 20.70
N ARG A 97 11.80 -16.22 21.65
CA ARG A 97 11.60 -14.97 22.38
C ARG A 97 12.87 -14.52 23.11
N ASP A 98 13.65 -15.46 23.69
CA ASP A 98 14.89 -15.14 24.39
C ASP A 98 15.97 -14.61 23.46
N THR A 99 15.94 -14.98 22.17
CA THR A 99 16.89 -14.51 21.13
C THR A 99 16.48 -13.15 20.57
N TYR A 100 15.20 -12.97 20.21
CA TYR A 100 14.73 -11.80 19.46
C TYR A 100 13.99 -10.77 20.32
N GLY A 101 13.63 -11.13 21.54
CA GLY A 101 12.91 -10.27 22.48
C GLY A 101 11.40 -10.25 22.30
N LEU A 102 10.71 -9.78 23.34
CA LEU A 102 9.23 -9.69 23.39
C LEU A 102 8.65 -8.78 22.29
N SER A 103 9.39 -7.77 21.86
CA SER A 103 8.94 -6.81 20.85
C SER A 103 8.75 -7.48 19.48
N VAL A 104 9.64 -8.40 19.10
CA VAL A 104 9.54 -9.16 17.84
C VAL A 104 8.42 -10.20 17.90
N GLU A 105 8.25 -10.87 19.06
CA GLU A 105 7.11 -11.76 19.28
C GLU A 105 5.78 -11.01 19.12
N ARG A 106 5.62 -9.86 19.77
CA ARG A 106 4.41 -9.03 19.66
C ARG A 106 4.18 -8.54 18.22
N ALA A 107 5.22 -8.17 17.50
CA ALA A 107 5.11 -7.77 16.09
C ALA A 107 4.60 -8.92 15.22
N SER A 108 5.05 -10.16 15.45
CA SER A 108 4.55 -11.33 14.72
C SER A 108 3.06 -11.59 15.00
N GLN A 109 2.62 -11.44 16.24
CA GLN A 109 1.20 -11.53 16.62
C GLN A 109 0.36 -10.44 15.99
N ILE A 110 0.85 -9.19 15.99
CA ILE A 110 0.19 -8.05 15.33
C ILE A 110 0.05 -8.34 13.82
N SER A 111 1.10 -8.85 13.17
CA SER A 111 1.03 -9.21 11.74
C SER A 111 -0.03 -10.27 11.46
N ALA A 112 -0.18 -11.28 12.33
CA ALA A 112 -1.23 -12.30 12.18
C ALA A 112 -2.64 -11.71 12.37
N VAL A 113 -2.83 -10.83 13.35
CA VAL A 113 -4.10 -10.12 13.56
C VAL A 113 -4.43 -9.22 12.36
N LEU A 114 -3.44 -8.48 11.85
CA LEU A 114 -3.62 -7.63 10.68
C LEU A 114 -3.99 -8.44 9.43
N LEU A 115 -3.40 -9.63 9.24
CA LEU A 115 -3.78 -10.53 8.15
C LEU A 115 -5.23 -11.00 8.27
N LEU A 116 -5.67 -11.37 9.48
CA LEU A 116 -7.07 -11.74 9.73
C LEU A 116 -8.02 -10.57 9.42
N LEU A 117 -7.71 -9.36 9.92
CA LEU A 117 -8.49 -8.17 9.64
C LEU A 117 -8.52 -7.85 8.15
N GLN A 118 -7.40 -8.08 7.44
CA GLN A 118 -7.30 -7.91 6.00
C GLN A 118 -8.22 -8.86 5.24
N ALA A 119 -8.30 -10.13 5.65
CA ALA A 119 -9.21 -11.11 5.06
C ALA A 119 -10.68 -10.73 5.30
N ILE A 120 -11.02 -10.31 6.52
CA ILE A 120 -12.38 -9.83 6.86
C ILE A 120 -12.74 -8.60 6.01
N LEU A 121 -11.82 -7.63 5.93
CA LEU A 121 -12.07 -6.41 5.14
C LEU A 121 -12.16 -6.71 3.64
N GLY A 122 -11.45 -7.72 3.13
CA GLY A 122 -11.61 -8.22 1.77
C GLY A 122 -13.02 -8.78 1.53
N ALA A 123 -13.56 -9.57 2.45
CA ALA A 123 -14.94 -10.05 2.38
C ALA A 123 -15.96 -8.90 2.45
N VAL A 124 -15.70 -7.90 3.30
CA VAL A 124 -16.53 -6.67 3.38
C VAL A 124 -16.48 -5.91 2.05
N THR A 125 -15.33 -5.83 1.38
CA THR A 125 -15.19 -5.15 0.09
C THR A 125 -16.07 -5.80 -0.98
N VAL A 126 -16.10 -7.13 -1.06
CA VAL A 126 -17.00 -7.87 -1.96
C VAL A 126 -18.47 -7.63 -1.58
N HIS A 127 -18.83 -7.77 -0.30
CA HIS A 127 -20.21 -7.60 0.18
C HIS A 127 -20.79 -6.20 -0.10
N TYR A 128 -19.97 -5.17 -0.17
CA TYR A 128 -20.38 -3.79 -0.48
C TYR A 128 -20.05 -3.38 -1.93
N ASP A 129 -20.01 -4.32 -2.86
CA ASP A 129 -19.81 -4.10 -4.29
C ASP A 129 -18.67 -3.14 -4.59
N ASN A 130 -17.51 -3.39 -3.96
CA ASN A 130 -16.32 -2.55 -4.08
C ASN A 130 -16.55 -1.06 -3.77
N ALA A 131 -17.41 -0.74 -2.81
CA ALA A 131 -17.62 0.64 -2.38
C ALA A 131 -16.29 1.35 -2.10
N ASP A 132 -16.14 2.61 -2.51
CA ASP A 132 -14.89 3.38 -2.52
C ASP A 132 -14.12 3.31 -1.20
N TRP A 133 -14.82 3.45 -0.09
CA TRP A 133 -14.23 3.43 1.24
C TRP A 133 -13.70 2.04 1.64
N THR A 134 -14.34 0.95 1.19
CA THR A 134 -13.89 -0.42 1.48
C THR A 134 -12.59 -0.74 0.75
N VAL A 135 -12.50 -0.39 -0.53
CA VAL A 135 -11.29 -0.57 -1.35
C VAL A 135 -10.13 0.25 -0.78
N ALA A 136 -10.36 1.53 -0.45
CA ALA A 136 -9.34 2.39 0.13
C ALA A 136 -8.88 1.90 1.51
N ALA A 137 -9.82 1.43 2.36
CA ALA A 137 -9.49 0.84 3.66
C ALA A 137 -8.71 -0.47 3.51
N HIS A 138 -9.11 -1.35 2.57
CA HIS A 138 -8.44 -2.62 2.30
C HIS A 138 -6.99 -2.43 1.86
N LEU A 139 -6.71 -1.53 0.91
CA LEU A 139 -5.35 -1.20 0.51
C LEU A 139 -4.54 -0.56 1.66
N SER A 140 -5.15 0.34 2.43
CA SER A 140 -4.49 1.00 3.57
C SER A 140 -4.09 -0.02 4.63
N LEU A 141 -4.98 -0.95 4.96
CA LEU A 141 -4.71 -2.03 5.92
C LEU A 141 -3.63 -2.98 5.40
N ALA A 142 -3.62 -3.30 4.08
CA ALA A 142 -2.56 -4.09 3.46
C ALA A 142 -1.18 -3.42 3.60
N CYS A 143 -1.11 -2.10 3.41
CA CYS A 143 0.13 -1.34 3.61
C CYS A 143 0.58 -1.35 5.07
N ILE A 144 -0.34 -1.26 6.04
CA ILE A 144 -0.03 -1.38 7.48
C ILE A 144 0.45 -2.80 7.80
N PHE A 145 -0.17 -3.83 7.23
CA PHE A 145 0.28 -5.22 7.37
C PHE A 145 1.71 -5.40 6.86
N ILE A 146 2.03 -4.91 5.66
CA ILE A 146 3.40 -4.99 5.12
C ILE A 146 4.37 -4.18 5.98
N ALA A 147 3.98 -3.00 6.48
CA ALA A 147 4.78 -2.21 7.42
C ALA A 147 5.09 -2.97 8.71
N SER A 148 4.14 -3.75 9.25
CA SER A 148 4.37 -4.58 10.44
C SER A 148 5.41 -5.69 10.19
N LEU A 149 5.38 -6.31 9.01
CA LEU A 149 6.38 -7.29 8.58
C LEU A 149 7.76 -6.66 8.38
N LEU A 150 7.80 -5.44 7.82
CA LEU A 150 9.04 -4.67 7.65
C LEU A 150 9.65 -4.30 9.00
N TRP A 151 8.82 -3.84 9.96
CA TRP A 151 9.27 -3.57 11.32
C TRP A 151 9.87 -4.83 11.99
N GLN A 152 9.16 -5.96 11.88
CA GLN A 152 9.65 -7.24 12.41
C GLN A 152 10.98 -7.64 11.78
N PHE A 153 11.11 -7.52 10.45
CA PHE A 153 12.35 -7.80 9.74
C PHE A 153 13.51 -6.95 10.27
N MET A 154 13.33 -5.64 10.39
CA MET A 154 14.37 -4.73 10.88
C MET A 154 14.76 -5.08 12.32
N ALA A 155 13.78 -5.33 13.20
CA ALA A 155 14.02 -5.69 14.60
C ALA A 155 14.81 -7.02 14.73
N MET A 156 14.47 -8.03 13.92
CA MET A 156 15.20 -9.29 13.88
C MET A 156 16.63 -9.09 13.40
N ARG A 157 16.85 -8.32 12.33
CA ARG A 157 18.20 -8.04 11.81
C ARG A 157 19.07 -7.31 12.82
N ILE A 158 18.49 -6.38 13.58
CA ILE A 158 19.19 -5.68 14.67
C ILE A 158 19.56 -6.68 15.79
N ALA A 159 18.62 -7.55 16.19
CA ALA A 159 18.89 -8.58 17.20
C ALA A 159 19.96 -9.60 16.75
N GLU A 160 20.10 -9.82 15.44
CA GLU A 160 21.15 -10.66 14.83
C GLU A 160 22.49 -9.92 14.67
N GLY A 161 22.60 -8.66 15.13
CA GLY A 161 23.83 -7.88 15.06
C GLY A 161 24.07 -7.21 13.70
N ALA A 162 23.03 -6.88 12.93
CA ALA A 162 23.21 -6.16 11.69
C ALA A 162 23.82 -4.76 11.94
N GLU A 163 24.94 -4.50 11.30
CA GLU A 163 25.67 -3.23 11.38
C GLU A 163 25.12 -2.23 10.35
N TRP A 164 23.97 -1.62 10.64
CA TRP A 164 23.46 -0.52 9.82
C TRP A 164 24.03 0.82 10.31
N GLY A 165 24.54 1.62 9.37
CA GLY A 165 25.19 2.90 9.70
C GLY A 165 24.25 3.88 10.41
N PHE A 166 22.95 3.89 10.10
CA PHE A 166 21.98 4.76 10.76
C PHE A 166 21.86 4.51 12.28
N LEU A 167 22.23 3.34 12.77
CA LEU A 167 22.22 3.02 14.21
C LEU A 167 23.24 3.86 15.01
N GLN A 168 24.26 4.40 14.31
CA GLN A 168 25.29 5.26 14.90
C GLN A 168 24.91 6.74 14.93
N ALA A 169 23.73 7.13 14.42
CA ALA A 169 23.30 8.51 14.35
C ALA A 169 23.11 9.09 15.78
N PRO A 170 23.59 10.31 16.06
CA PRO A 170 23.48 10.91 17.39
C PRO A 170 22.03 11.13 17.82
N VAL A 171 21.75 10.94 19.13
CA VAL A 171 20.40 11.08 19.70
C VAL A 171 19.81 12.46 19.44
N ASP A 172 20.60 13.52 19.62
CA ASP A 172 20.14 14.90 19.41
C ASP A 172 19.68 15.13 17.94
N PHE A 173 20.41 14.55 16.98
CA PHE A 173 20.02 14.58 15.57
C PHE A 173 18.70 13.82 15.36
N LEU A 174 18.60 12.60 15.91
CA LEU A 174 17.41 11.76 15.78
C LEU A 174 16.18 12.42 16.39
N ASP A 175 16.31 13.06 17.54
CA ASP A 175 15.24 13.79 18.21
C ASP A 175 14.78 14.99 17.39
N ALA A 176 15.72 15.78 16.88
CA ALA A 176 15.42 16.93 16.04
C ALA A 176 14.72 16.56 14.73
N GLN A 177 15.06 15.38 14.14
CA GLN A 177 14.50 14.95 12.84
C GLN A 177 13.26 14.06 12.97
N SER A 178 13.00 13.44 14.13
CA SER A 178 11.93 12.47 14.34
C SER A 178 10.56 13.00 13.88
N LYS A 179 10.16 14.20 14.32
CA LYS A 179 8.86 14.78 13.93
C LYS A 179 8.73 15.00 12.43
N ARG A 180 9.82 15.43 11.77
CA ARG A 180 9.83 15.66 10.32
C ARG A 180 9.65 14.34 9.56
N VAL A 181 10.38 13.30 9.95
CA VAL A 181 10.27 11.98 9.33
C VAL A 181 8.86 11.41 9.51
N HIS A 182 8.26 11.53 10.70
CA HIS A 182 6.87 11.14 10.91
C HIS A 182 5.90 11.93 10.04
N SER A 183 6.10 13.25 9.88
CA SER A 183 5.28 14.08 9.00
C SER A 183 5.42 13.67 7.53
N MET A 184 6.63 13.35 7.06
CA MET A 184 6.85 12.84 5.71
C MET A 184 6.10 11.52 5.49
N THR A 185 6.22 10.57 6.42
CA THR A 185 5.53 9.27 6.32
C THR A 185 4.00 9.43 6.36
N ALA A 186 3.50 10.28 7.27
CA ALA A 186 2.06 10.57 7.34
C ALA A 186 1.52 11.22 6.06
N ALA A 187 2.27 12.17 5.48
CA ALA A 187 1.88 12.85 4.25
C ALA A 187 1.82 11.88 3.07
N VAL A 188 2.83 11.01 2.91
CA VAL A 188 2.84 9.98 1.85
C VAL A 188 1.71 8.96 2.07
N GLY A 189 1.47 8.55 3.32
CA GLY A 189 0.38 7.62 3.67
C GLY A 189 -1.00 8.20 3.37
N LEU A 190 -1.24 9.46 3.72
CA LEU A 190 -2.51 10.14 3.41
C LEU A 190 -2.72 10.28 1.90
N LEU A 191 -1.66 10.59 1.14
CA LEU A 191 -1.74 10.66 -0.32
C LEU A 191 -2.05 9.28 -0.93
N LEU A 192 -1.49 8.20 -0.37
CA LEU A 192 -1.81 6.83 -0.79
C LEU A 192 -3.29 6.52 -0.59
N VAL A 193 -3.86 6.87 0.57
CA VAL A 193 -5.30 6.69 0.86
C VAL A 193 -6.15 7.48 -0.13
N LEU A 194 -5.80 8.74 -0.42
CA LEU A 194 -6.50 9.56 -1.42
C LEU A 194 -6.39 8.95 -2.83
N GLY A 195 -5.22 8.41 -3.19
CA GLY A 195 -5.01 7.70 -4.46
C GLY A 195 -5.84 6.42 -4.56
N ALA A 196 -5.94 5.65 -3.47
CA ALA A 196 -6.81 4.49 -3.39
C ALA A 196 -8.28 4.86 -3.61
N TRP A 197 -8.72 5.97 -3.05
CA TRP A 197 -10.08 6.49 -3.28
C TRP A 197 -10.32 6.88 -4.74
N VAL A 198 -9.37 7.58 -5.39
CA VAL A 198 -9.45 7.91 -6.81
C VAL A 198 -9.61 6.67 -7.69
N SER A 199 -8.95 5.57 -7.32
CA SER A 199 -8.95 4.35 -8.12
C SER A 199 -10.04 3.34 -7.72
N SER A 200 -10.84 3.61 -6.68
CA SER A 200 -11.77 2.64 -6.10
C SER A 200 -13.09 2.52 -6.84
N SER A 201 -13.53 3.55 -7.57
CA SER A 201 -14.82 3.50 -8.25
C SER A 201 -14.86 2.44 -9.34
N ALA A 202 -15.86 1.59 -9.32
CA ALA A 202 -16.13 0.64 -10.38
C ALA A 202 -16.25 1.36 -11.74
N GLY A 203 -15.62 0.81 -12.78
CA GLY A 203 -15.63 1.42 -14.10
C GLY A 203 -14.78 2.69 -14.23
N GLY A 204 -13.93 3.02 -13.25
CA GLY A 204 -12.93 4.10 -13.37
C GLY A 204 -13.49 5.52 -13.44
N GLN A 205 -14.69 5.76 -12.93
CA GLN A 205 -15.39 7.04 -13.05
C GLN A 205 -14.56 8.22 -12.51
N TYR A 206 -13.91 8.05 -11.36
CA TYR A 206 -13.06 9.11 -10.79
C TYR A 206 -11.76 9.29 -11.56
N ASN A 207 -11.15 8.23 -12.07
CA ASN A 207 -9.97 8.32 -12.92
C ASN A 207 -10.22 9.09 -14.21
N GLN A 208 -11.44 8.99 -14.74
CA GLN A 208 -11.85 9.56 -16.02
C GLN A 208 -12.52 10.93 -15.89
N SER A 209 -12.67 11.47 -14.70
CA SER A 209 -13.41 12.71 -14.46
C SER A 209 -12.70 13.96 -14.99
N CYS A 210 -11.37 13.93 -15.12
CA CYS A 210 -10.62 14.95 -15.86
C CYS A 210 -10.52 14.55 -17.34
N SER A 211 -10.33 15.53 -18.23
CA SER A 211 -10.02 15.25 -19.64
C SER A 211 -8.72 14.44 -19.77
N VAL A 212 -8.48 13.85 -20.94
CA VAL A 212 -7.27 13.09 -21.26
C VAL A 212 -6.25 13.94 -22.02
N GLY A 213 -5.02 13.48 -22.10
CA GLY A 213 -3.96 14.08 -22.89
C GLY A 213 -3.27 15.27 -22.22
N PHE A 214 -2.24 15.78 -22.91
CA PHE A 214 -1.45 16.94 -22.49
C PHE A 214 -1.85 18.17 -23.30
N PRO A 215 -1.96 19.37 -22.71
CA PRO A 215 -1.88 19.68 -21.29
C PRO A 215 -3.25 19.65 -20.58
N ASN A 216 -4.35 19.35 -21.28
CA ASN A 216 -5.72 19.54 -20.82
C ASN A 216 -6.15 18.51 -19.76
N GLY A 217 -5.66 17.28 -19.84
CA GLY A 217 -5.91 16.23 -18.85
C GLY A 217 -4.88 16.23 -17.72
N TRP A 218 -3.61 16.46 -18.08
CA TRP A 218 -2.51 16.58 -17.13
C TRP A 218 -1.44 17.54 -17.69
N PRO A 219 -0.90 18.48 -16.90
CA PRO A 219 -1.13 18.73 -15.46
C PRO A 219 -2.47 19.42 -15.13
N LYS A 220 -3.20 19.90 -16.12
CA LYS A 220 -4.53 20.51 -15.97
C LYS A 220 -5.60 19.43 -15.81
N CYS A 221 -6.81 19.84 -15.44
CA CYS A 221 -8.03 19.05 -15.47
C CYS A 221 -9.09 19.86 -16.24
N GLN A 222 -9.70 19.24 -17.24
CA GLN A 222 -10.64 19.93 -18.15
C GLN A 222 -10.09 21.27 -18.72
N GLY A 223 -8.79 21.28 -19.05
CA GLY A 223 -8.12 22.44 -19.62
C GLY A 223 -7.77 23.55 -18.63
N SER A 224 -8.09 23.41 -17.33
CA SER A 224 -7.81 24.40 -16.28
C SER A 224 -6.97 23.82 -15.15
N PHE A 225 -6.15 24.64 -14.48
CA PHE A 225 -5.49 24.28 -13.22
C PHE A 225 -6.47 24.33 -12.03
N LEU A 226 -7.53 25.11 -12.14
CA LEU A 226 -8.62 25.22 -11.17
C LEU A 226 -9.94 25.03 -11.92
N PRO A 227 -10.32 23.77 -12.26
CA PRO A 227 -11.59 23.50 -12.91
C PRO A 227 -12.75 23.77 -11.96
N SER A 228 -13.97 23.92 -12.49
CA SER A 228 -15.18 23.85 -11.68
C SER A 228 -15.21 22.48 -11.00
N LEU A 229 -15.52 22.46 -9.70
CA LEU A 229 -15.57 21.20 -8.91
C LEU A 229 -16.94 20.53 -9.02
N ASP A 230 -17.42 20.38 -10.26
CA ASP A 230 -18.72 19.83 -10.56
C ASP A 230 -18.68 18.29 -10.49
N GLY A 231 -19.22 17.76 -9.39
CA GLY A 231 -19.29 16.34 -9.14
C GLY A 231 -18.10 15.75 -8.35
N PRO A 232 -18.30 14.57 -7.74
CA PRO A 232 -17.33 13.97 -6.83
C PRO A 232 -16.02 13.56 -7.51
N GLY A 233 -16.08 13.17 -8.78
CA GLY A 233 -14.91 12.68 -9.50
C GLY A 233 -13.85 13.76 -9.74
N ILE A 234 -14.26 14.97 -10.21
CA ILE A 234 -13.33 16.10 -10.38
C ILE A 234 -12.78 16.53 -9.02
N PHE A 235 -13.64 16.60 -8.01
CA PHE A 235 -13.27 17.01 -6.67
C PHE A 235 -12.18 16.10 -6.08
N ILE A 236 -12.37 14.78 -6.08
CA ILE A 236 -11.40 13.83 -5.52
C ILE A 236 -10.11 13.77 -6.33
N GLN A 237 -10.19 13.88 -7.67
CA GLN A 237 -9.02 14.00 -8.54
C GLN A 237 -8.19 15.23 -8.20
N MET A 238 -8.84 16.38 -8.01
CA MET A 238 -8.13 17.63 -7.71
C MET A 238 -7.52 17.60 -6.31
N ILE A 239 -8.22 17.06 -5.30
CA ILE A 239 -7.66 16.86 -3.96
C ILE A 239 -6.42 15.96 -4.03
N HIS A 240 -6.46 14.86 -4.78
CA HIS A 240 -5.31 13.98 -4.95
C HIS A 240 -4.12 14.70 -5.62
N ARG A 241 -4.36 15.45 -6.70
CA ARG A 241 -3.30 16.19 -7.41
C ARG A 241 -2.69 17.31 -6.57
N PHE A 242 -3.51 18.12 -5.88
CA PHE A 242 -3.02 19.11 -4.92
C PHE A 242 -2.32 18.46 -3.73
N GLY A 243 -2.85 17.35 -3.23
CA GLY A 243 -2.20 16.53 -2.21
C GLY A 243 -0.82 16.08 -2.64
N ALA A 244 -0.66 15.66 -3.91
CA ALA A 244 0.65 15.29 -4.45
C ALA A 244 1.64 16.45 -4.43
N LEU A 245 1.21 17.68 -4.80
CA LEU A 245 2.06 18.88 -4.71
C LEU A 245 2.48 19.19 -3.28
N VAL A 246 1.53 19.12 -2.33
CA VAL A 246 1.81 19.36 -0.89
C VAL A 246 2.80 18.32 -0.36
N VAL A 247 2.59 17.03 -0.69
CA VAL A 247 3.51 15.96 -0.28
C VAL A 247 4.89 16.17 -0.89
N GLY A 248 4.97 16.58 -2.15
CA GLY A 248 6.24 16.95 -2.79
C GLY A 248 6.99 18.04 -2.04
N LEU A 249 6.29 19.09 -1.63
CA LEU A 249 6.88 20.16 -0.81
C LEU A 249 7.37 19.63 0.54
N VAL A 250 6.56 18.82 1.23
CA VAL A 250 6.94 18.19 2.52
C VAL A 250 8.19 17.32 2.36
N LEU A 251 8.27 16.53 1.29
CA LEU A 251 9.43 15.67 1.02
C LEU A 251 10.68 16.49 0.69
N VAL A 252 10.58 17.49 -0.19
CA VAL A 252 11.71 18.37 -0.56
C VAL A 252 12.25 19.11 0.66
N LEU A 253 11.37 19.71 1.46
CA LEU A 253 11.77 20.39 2.70
C LEU A 253 12.33 19.40 3.73
N GLY A 254 11.74 18.20 3.85
CA GLY A 254 12.20 17.15 4.73
C GLY A 254 13.61 16.69 4.37
N VAL A 255 13.86 16.36 3.10
CA VAL A 255 15.19 15.96 2.58
C VAL A 255 16.20 17.06 2.77
N SER A 256 15.87 18.31 2.42
CA SER A 256 16.77 19.45 2.56
C SER A 256 17.19 19.68 4.01
N ASN A 257 16.25 19.62 4.94
CA ASN A 257 16.52 19.76 6.37
C ASN A 257 17.38 18.60 6.93
N LEU A 258 17.06 17.34 6.53
CA LEU A 258 17.86 16.18 6.90
C LEU A 258 19.30 16.31 6.38
N ARG A 259 19.47 16.73 5.11
CA ARG A 259 20.80 16.91 4.49
C ARG A 259 21.61 18.03 5.18
N MET A 260 21.00 19.17 5.50
CA MET A 260 21.66 20.25 6.22
C MET A 260 22.08 19.83 7.63
N ALA A 261 21.19 19.12 8.35
CA ALA A 261 21.45 18.66 9.71
C ALA A 261 22.46 17.50 9.78
N SER A 262 22.60 16.72 8.69
CA SER A 262 23.48 15.55 8.64
C SER A 262 24.97 15.91 8.46
N GLN A 263 25.30 17.16 8.15
CA GLN A 263 26.69 17.57 7.94
C GLN A 263 27.51 17.32 9.19
N GLN A 264 28.58 16.53 9.03
CA GLN A 264 29.53 16.14 10.11
C GLN A 264 28.98 15.19 11.19
N GLN A 265 27.86 14.47 10.94
CA GLN A 265 27.31 13.54 11.91
C GLN A 265 27.40 12.08 11.41
N ALA A 266 28.04 11.22 12.20
CA ALA A 266 28.15 9.80 11.88
C ALA A 266 26.76 9.16 11.71
N GLY A 267 26.61 8.21 10.79
CA GLY A 267 25.38 7.44 10.58
C GLY A 267 24.19 8.20 9.98
N SER A 268 24.24 9.54 9.93
CA SER A 268 23.15 10.36 9.41
C SER A 268 23.00 10.29 7.88
N ALA A 269 24.08 10.02 7.16
CA ALA A 269 24.10 9.95 5.68
C ALA A 269 23.16 8.87 5.12
N GLU A 270 23.01 7.72 5.79
CA GLU A 270 22.06 6.68 5.39
C GLU A 270 20.61 7.16 5.52
N LEU A 271 20.28 7.89 6.60
CA LEU A 271 18.93 8.43 6.80
C LEU A 271 18.60 9.47 5.71
N VAL A 272 19.55 10.31 5.32
CA VAL A 272 19.40 11.23 4.19
C VAL A 272 19.13 10.45 2.91
N ARG A 273 19.93 9.40 2.63
CA ARG A 273 19.76 8.56 1.44
C ARG A 273 18.37 7.91 1.39
N PHE A 274 17.86 7.40 2.51
CA PHE A 274 16.50 6.84 2.56
C PHE A 274 15.42 7.90 2.30
N ALA A 275 15.58 9.10 2.82
CA ALA A 275 14.69 10.22 2.52
C ALA A 275 14.73 10.62 1.04
N GLU A 276 15.91 10.63 0.42
CA GLU A 276 16.11 10.89 -1.01
C GLU A 276 15.46 9.80 -1.88
N ILE A 277 15.60 8.52 -1.51
CA ILE A 277 14.93 7.41 -2.19
C ILE A 277 13.41 7.59 -2.10
N THR A 278 12.86 7.94 -0.93
CA THR A 278 11.43 8.20 -0.76
C THR A 278 10.96 9.33 -1.68
N ALA A 279 11.67 10.45 -1.71
CA ALA A 279 11.33 11.57 -2.58
C ALA A 279 11.46 11.21 -4.08
N GLY A 280 12.48 10.44 -4.44
CA GLY A 280 12.67 9.94 -5.81
C GLY A 280 11.57 8.99 -6.27
N LEU A 281 11.16 8.06 -5.40
CA LEU A 281 10.03 7.15 -5.67
C LEU A 281 8.70 7.91 -5.81
N TRP A 282 8.47 8.90 -4.94
CA TRP A 282 7.30 9.77 -5.04
C TRP A 282 7.30 10.52 -6.38
N LEU A 283 8.42 11.15 -6.78
CA LEU A 283 8.51 11.89 -8.04
C LEU A 283 8.28 10.98 -9.25
N LEU A 284 8.92 9.81 -9.27
CA LEU A 284 8.69 8.80 -10.30
C LEU A 284 7.22 8.42 -10.38
N ASN A 285 6.57 8.23 -9.22
CA ASN A 285 5.16 7.87 -9.15
C ASN A 285 4.25 8.99 -9.69
N VAL A 286 4.56 10.26 -9.42
CA VAL A 286 3.85 11.41 -10.03
C VAL A 286 3.96 11.39 -11.56
N MET A 287 5.15 11.07 -12.09
CA MET A 287 5.36 10.96 -13.54
C MET A 287 4.57 9.80 -14.15
N ILE A 288 4.51 8.65 -13.48
CA ILE A 288 3.71 7.50 -13.92
C ILE A 288 2.22 7.86 -13.93
N GLY A 289 1.70 8.47 -12.86
CA GLY A 289 0.31 8.91 -12.77
C GLY A 289 -0.05 9.99 -13.81
N GLY A 290 0.87 10.91 -14.07
CA GLY A 290 0.73 11.88 -15.17
C GLY A 290 0.70 11.21 -16.54
N SER A 291 1.58 10.24 -16.76
CA SER A 291 1.64 9.46 -18.00
C SER A 291 0.37 8.64 -18.26
N TYR A 292 -0.24 8.10 -17.21
CA TYR A 292 -1.54 7.41 -17.30
C TYR A 292 -2.61 8.28 -17.98
N ILE A 293 -2.68 9.57 -17.61
CA ILE A 293 -3.65 10.52 -18.19
C ILE A 293 -3.19 11.05 -19.57
N VAL A 294 -1.88 11.28 -19.75
CA VAL A 294 -1.32 11.83 -21.00
C VAL A 294 -1.48 10.85 -22.16
N PHE A 295 -1.28 9.57 -21.92
CA PHE A 295 -1.38 8.53 -22.95
C PHE A 295 -2.80 7.95 -23.11
N ALA A 296 -3.73 8.32 -22.22
CA ALA A 296 -5.12 7.90 -22.32
C ALA A 296 -5.82 8.53 -23.53
N LYS A 297 -6.77 7.79 -24.08
CA LYS A 297 -7.79 8.27 -25.02
C LYS A 297 -9.15 8.25 -24.34
N VAL A 298 -10.11 8.98 -24.88
CA VAL A 298 -11.48 8.95 -24.35
C VAL A 298 -12.03 7.52 -24.44
N GLY A 299 -12.35 6.93 -23.28
CA GLY A 299 -12.84 5.55 -23.18
C GLY A 299 -11.78 4.45 -23.26
N ASP A 300 -10.49 4.80 -23.41
CA ASP A 300 -9.39 3.84 -23.51
C ASP A 300 -8.19 4.32 -22.69
N PHE A 301 -7.98 3.71 -21.53
CA PHE A 301 -6.92 4.07 -20.59
C PHE A 301 -5.84 2.98 -20.54
N PRO A 302 -4.54 3.37 -20.44
CA PRO A 302 -3.45 2.41 -20.30
C PRO A 302 -3.38 1.85 -18.87
N GLU A 303 -4.27 0.93 -18.51
CA GLU A 303 -4.49 0.45 -17.14
C GLU A 303 -3.23 -0.17 -16.49
N TRP A 304 -2.28 -0.66 -17.29
CA TRP A 304 -0.97 -1.08 -16.77
C TRP A 304 -0.18 0.08 -16.11
N LEU A 305 -0.36 1.35 -16.55
CA LEU A 305 0.21 2.52 -15.89
C LEU A 305 -0.51 2.82 -14.56
N SER A 306 -1.81 2.57 -14.48
CA SER A 306 -2.57 2.63 -13.21
C SER A 306 -1.99 1.64 -12.19
N LEU A 307 -1.74 0.40 -12.61
CA LEU A 307 -1.09 -0.61 -11.75
C LEU A 307 0.32 -0.18 -11.32
N LEU A 308 1.13 0.32 -12.25
CA LEU A 308 2.47 0.83 -11.91
C LEU A 308 2.40 2.02 -10.96
N HIS A 309 1.41 2.91 -11.10
CA HIS A 309 1.19 4.04 -10.21
C HIS A 309 0.82 3.57 -8.80
N LEU A 310 -0.05 2.57 -8.68
CA LEU A 310 -0.37 1.94 -7.39
C LEU A 310 0.88 1.35 -6.73
N VAL A 311 1.65 0.54 -7.46
CA VAL A 311 2.87 -0.11 -6.95
C VAL A 311 3.92 0.93 -6.56
N GLY A 312 4.10 1.97 -7.37
CA GLY A 312 5.00 3.09 -7.08
C GLY A 312 4.59 3.86 -5.82
N GLY A 313 3.30 4.10 -5.63
CA GLY A 313 2.74 4.71 -4.42
C GLY A 313 3.00 3.88 -3.16
N VAL A 314 2.75 2.57 -3.23
CA VAL A 314 3.06 1.63 -2.13
C VAL A 314 4.57 1.60 -1.85
N ALA A 315 5.42 1.58 -2.88
CA ALA A 315 6.87 1.61 -2.71
C ALA A 315 7.35 2.90 -2.03
N ALA A 316 6.84 4.06 -2.44
CA ALA A 316 7.15 5.35 -1.80
C ALA A 316 6.71 5.36 -0.33
N PHE A 317 5.52 4.84 -0.02
CA PHE A 317 5.03 4.72 1.35
C PHE A 317 5.93 3.80 2.19
N LEU A 318 6.21 2.59 1.73
CA LEU A 318 7.06 1.63 2.47
C LEU A 318 8.49 2.14 2.65
N SER A 319 9.04 2.88 1.67
CA SER A 319 10.34 3.56 1.82
C SER A 319 10.30 4.61 2.93
N SER A 320 9.22 5.42 3.02
CA SER A 320 9.04 6.40 4.10
C SER A 320 8.87 5.73 5.47
N VAL A 321 8.16 4.60 5.53
CA VAL A 321 8.01 3.78 6.74
C VAL A 321 9.36 3.19 7.17
N PHE A 322 10.17 2.72 6.22
CA PHE A 322 11.52 2.22 6.53
C PHE A 322 12.38 3.31 7.15
N LEU A 323 12.37 4.53 6.57
CA LEU A 323 13.07 5.68 7.15
C LEU A 323 12.58 5.99 8.57
N MET A 324 11.27 5.99 8.79
CA MET A 324 10.67 6.22 10.10
C MET A 324 11.12 5.17 11.14
N PHE A 325 11.14 3.90 10.75
CA PHE A 325 11.61 2.82 11.62
C PHE A 325 13.12 2.90 11.87
N ALA A 326 13.94 3.27 10.86
CA ALA A 326 15.37 3.46 11.03
C ALA A 326 15.66 4.53 12.09
N VAL A 327 14.98 5.68 12.04
CA VAL A 327 15.09 6.72 13.09
C VAL A 327 14.67 6.20 14.45
N ARG A 328 13.56 5.45 14.54
CA ARG A 328 13.06 4.90 15.80
C ARG A 328 14.00 3.86 16.40
N PHE A 329 14.53 2.93 15.59
CA PHE A 329 15.46 1.92 16.08
C PHE A 329 16.78 2.52 16.52
N ALA A 330 17.35 3.46 15.75
CA ALA A 330 18.57 4.18 16.12
C ALA A 330 18.40 4.93 17.46
N LYS A 331 17.27 5.61 17.65
CA LYS A 331 16.96 6.29 18.90
C LYS A 331 16.88 5.32 20.08
N ASN A 332 16.14 4.21 19.93
CA ASN A 332 15.98 3.23 21.01
C ASN A 332 17.33 2.58 21.40
N GLN A 333 18.19 2.26 20.44
CA GLN A 333 19.49 1.66 20.72
C GLN A 333 20.40 2.62 21.49
N ASN A 334 20.44 3.89 21.12
CA ASN A 334 21.31 4.89 21.74
C ASN A 334 20.80 5.39 23.10
N MET A 335 19.51 5.16 23.43
CA MET A 335 18.91 5.47 24.74
C MET A 335 19.03 4.32 25.75
N SER A 336 19.30 3.09 25.28
CA SER A 336 19.57 1.97 26.19
C SER A 336 20.96 2.19 26.83
N PRO A 337 21.09 2.18 28.18
CA PRO A 337 22.40 2.30 28.80
C PRO A 337 23.31 1.19 28.26
N PRO A 338 24.61 1.44 28.03
CA PRO A 338 25.52 0.39 27.65
C PRO A 338 25.38 -0.71 28.70
N HIS A 339 25.07 -1.93 28.24
CA HIS A 339 25.18 -3.07 29.13
C HIS A 339 26.57 -3.02 29.73
N LEU A 340 26.66 -2.78 31.04
CA LEU A 340 27.87 -2.98 31.78
C LEU A 340 28.19 -4.48 31.67
N GLY A 341 28.72 -4.83 30.50
CA GLY A 341 29.20 -6.15 30.20
C GLY A 341 30.47 -6.35 30.97
N GLU A 342 30.36 -7.19 31.99
CA GLU A 342 31.39 -8.17 32.40
C GLU A 342 32.83 -7.68 32.24
N GLN A 343 33.27 -6.90 33.22
CA GLN A 343 34.61 -6.99 33.67
C GLN A 343 34.64 -8.13 34.73
N GLU A 344 34.99 -9.33 34.32
CA GLU A 344 35.72 -10.31 35.13
C GLU A 344 36.54 -11.24 34.24
#